data_119574fde4a8a8d47a4603db285b2911
#
_entry.id   119574fde4a8a8d47a4603db285b2911
#
_cell.length_a   1.000
_cell.length_b   1.000
_cell.length_c   1.000
_cell.angle_alpha   90.00
_cell.angle_beta   90.00
_cell.angle_gamma   90.00
#
_symmetry.space_group_name_H-M   'P 1'
#
loop_
_entity.id
_entity.type
_entity.pdbx_description
1 polymer ?
#
loop_
_entity_poly.entity_id
_entity_poly.type
_entity_poly.pdbx_seq_one_letter_code
_entity_poly.pdbx_strand_id
1 'polypeptide(L)'
;MSGLYVISGATGMTGNELFRKLVGRGDSVIGFDNFFCSSLETVKDIADNPLFTFHEWDLNDEGQMLLLEREVLDRKGDHDRVVYVNCAAVVHTEHFYHVNSTFDTNVMGMKKLLEQAVRVGAQVYINCSTSEVYSMQSWSEEGVRESDYITMSDAEHSQRTSYATGKLLTEFFMRDACMEGKIKGCSIRFANVYSKNELYPKHIIPHIMTQLRSGGKVELLENSKVNKRTFLHNEDSCAAVLALIDSPGALDGTVYNVATDEEISIIDLVSLCAEKLGIENPEIVYRGYRENDPERRVLNTDKIRSRTSWRPMVSLSQGIDMIIEDGAK
;
A
#
# COMPACT_ATOMS: atom_id res chain seq x y z
N MET A 1 -23.88 12.28 4.27
CA MET A 1 -23.86 11.68 2.92
C MET A 1 -23.08 10.37 3.02
N SER A 2 -23.72 9.22 2.76
CA SER A 2 -23.06 7.91 2.85
C SER A 2 -22.53 7.50 1.47
N GLY A 3 -21.29 7.02 1.41
CA GLY A 3 -20.71 6.47 0.19
C GLY A 3 -20.82 4.95 0.13
N LEU A 4 -20.84 4.39 -1.09
CA LEU A 4 -20.57 2.98 -1.36
C LEU A 4 -19.12 2.84 -1.82
N TYR A 5 -18.33 2.10 -1.09
CA TYR A 5 -16.92 1.87 -1.39
C TYR A 5 -16.70 0.43 -1.82
N VAL A 6 -15.96 0.25 -2.91
CA VAL A 6 -15.49 -1.06 -3.39
C VAL A 6 -13.99 -1.14 -3.15
N ILE A 7 -13.55 -2.11 -2.35
CA ILE A 7 -12.13 -2.28 -1.98
C ILE A 7 -11.65 -3.65 -2.40
N SER A 8 -10.73 -3.69 -3.36
CA SER A 8 -9.98 -4.91 -3.69
C SER A 8 -8.79 -5.07 -2.75
N GLY A 9 -8.42 -6.31 -2.42
CA GLY A 9 -7.37 -6.57 -1.42
C GLY A 9 -7.81 -6.20 0.00
N ALA A 10 -9.09 -6.43 0.31
CA ALA A 10 -9.73 -5.97 1.55
C ALA A 10 -9.20 -6.65 2.82
N THR A 11 -8.59 -7.82 2.73
CA THR A 11 -7.98 -8.53 3.86
C THR A 11 -6.49 -8.24 4.02
N GLY A 12 -5.87 -7.57 3.03
CA GLY A 12 -4.50 -7.08 3.11
C GLY A 12 -4.37 -5.88 4.06
N MET A 13 -3.15 -5.53 4.42
CA MET A 13 -2.83 -4.50 5.41
C MET A 13 -3.56 -3.16 5.16
N THR A 14 -3.43 -2.59 3.96
CA THR A 14 -4.04 -1.29 3.63
C THR A 14 -5.56 -1.39 3.45
N GLY A 15 -6.04 -2.41 2.72
CA GLY A 15 -7.47 -2.59 2.49
C GLY A 15 -8.24 -2.82 3.78
N ASN A 16 -7.68 -3.59 4.71
CA ASN A 16 -8.29 -3.89 6.01
C ASN A 16 -8.44 -2.63 6.88
N GLU A 17 -7.41 -1.86 7.03
CA GLU A 17 -7.46 -0.61 7.80
C GLU A 17 -8.42 0.40 7.15
N LEU A 18 -8.39 0.50 5.82
CA LEU A 18 -9.22 1.46 5.08
C LEU A 18 -10.71 1.16 5.24
N PHE A 19 -11.15 -0.10 5.06
CA PHE A 19 -12.56 -0.40 5.20
C PHE A 19 -13.07 -0.17 6.63
N ARG A 20 -12.26 -0.47 7.65
CA ARG A 20 -12.62 -0.21 9.06
C ARG A 20 -12.86 1.28 9.32
N LYS A 21 -11.99 2.13 8.79
CA LYS A 21 -12.16 3.60 8.88
C LYS A 21 -13.43 4.06 8.17
N LEU A 22 -13.76 3.49 7.01
CA LEU A 22 -14.96 3.83 6.25
C LEU A 22 -16.24 3.38 6.97
N VAL A 23 -16.29 2.14 7.44
CA VAL A 23 -17.41 1.62 8.25
C VAL A 23 -17.59 2.45 9.51
N GLY A 24 -16.48 2.83 10.18
CA GLY A 24 -16.52 3.74 11.34
C GLY A 24 -17.05 5.14 11.03
N ARG A 25 -16.99 5.59 9.76
CA ARG A 25 -17.59 6.84 9.26
C ARG A 25 -19.07 6.70 8.90
N GLY A 26 -19.62 5.47 8.90
CA GLY A 26 -20.97 5.17 8.46
C GLY A 26 -21.10 4.97 6.94
N ASP A 27 -19.99 4.76 6.24
CA ASP A 27 -19.98 4.40 4.81
C ASP A 27 -20.19 2.89 4.63
N SER A 28 -20.83 2.50 3.52
CA SER A 28 -20.99 1.09 3.12
C SER A 28 -19.80 0.61 2.32
N VAL A 29 -19.33 -0.60 2.59
CA VAL A 29 -18.17 -1.18 1.93
C VAL A 29 -18.48 -2.56 1.35
N ILE A 30 -18.14 -2.78 0.10
CA ILE A 30 -17.98 -4.10 -0.53
C ILE A 30 -16.48 -4.38 -0.60
N GLY A 31 -15.99 -5.29 0.22
CA GLY A 31 -14.60 -5.74 0.21
C GLY A 31 -14.45 -7.10 -0.45
N PHE A 32 -13.39 -7.32 -1.19
CA PHE A 32 -13.05 -8.65 -1.70
C PHE A 32 -11.56 -8.93 -1.71
N ASP A 33 -11.21 -10.22 -1.60
CA ASP A 33 -9.84 -10.73 -1.60
C ASP A 33 -9.84 -12.21 -1.97
N ASN A 34 -8.75 -12.72 -2.52
CA ASN A 34 -8.55 -14.15 -2.82
C ASN A 34 -7.61 -14.85 -1.81
N PHE A 35 -7.21 -14.15 -0.76
CA PHE A 35 -6.29 -14.63 0.29
C PHE A 35 -4.90 -15.05 -0.21
N PHE A 36 -4.44 -14.53 -1.34
CA PHE A 36 -3.11 -14.86 -1.87
C PHE A 36 -1.98 -14.49 -0.87
N CYS A 37 -2.11 -13.37 -0.17
CA CYS A 37 -1.12 -12.87 0.80
C CYS A 37 -1.75 -12.48 2.15
N SER A 38 -2.97 -12.94 2.43
CA SER A 38 -3.76 -12.54 3.59
C SER A 38 -4.61 -13.71 4.11
N SER A 39 -5.54 -13.47 5.02
CA SER A 39 -6.44 -14.52 5.50
C SER A 39 -7.79 -13.96 5.92
N LEU A 40 -8.81 -14.85 5.96
CA LEU A 40 -10.16 -14.53 6.44
C LEU A 40 -10.18 -14.05 7.90
N GLU A 41 -9.20 -14.47 8.71
CA GLU A 41 -9.09 -14.09 10.13
C GLU A 41 -9.10 -12.57 10.33
N THR A 42 -8.53 -11.82 9.38
CA THR A 42 -8.40 -10.37 9.48
C THR A 42 -9.73 -9.60 9.39
N VAL A 43 -10.83 -10.26 9.00
CA VAL A 43 -12.16 -9.65 8.85
C VAL A 43 -13.25 -10.30 9.69
N LYS A 44 -12.94 -11.37 10.43
CA LYS A 44 -13.95 -12.12 11.22
C LYS A 44 -14.69 -11.28 12.25
N ASP A 45 -13.99 -10.38 12.91
CA ASP A 45 -14.53 -9.54 13.98
C ASP A 45 -15.53 -8.49 13.47
N ILE A 46 -15.59 -8.24 12.17
CA ILE A 46 -16.46 -7.25 11.55
C ILE A 46 -17.42 -7.88 10.51
N ALA A 47 -17.38 -9.18 10.32
CA ALA A 47 -18.17 -9.88 9.29
C ALA A 47 -19.70 -9.66 9.42
N ASP A 48 -20.19 -9.46 10.65
CA ASP A 48 -21.62 -9.23 10.93
C ASP A 48 -22.00 -7.75 10.87
N ASN A 49 -21.11 -6.83 10.52
CA ASN A 49 -21.42 -5.42 10.43
C ASN A 49 -22.28 -5.14 9.18
N PRO A 50 -23.48 -4.54 9.30
CA PRO A 50 -24.39 -4.33 8.17
C PRO A 50 -23.86 -3.37 7.10
N LEU A 51 -22.83 -2.59 7.41
CA LEU A 51 -22.16 -1.70 6.46
C LEU A 51 -21.01 -2.38 5.71
N PHE A 52 -20.64 -3.61 6.06
CA PHE A 52 -19.54 -4.33 5.45
C PHE A 52 -20.03 -5.63 4.82
N THR A 53 -19.83 -5.78 3.52
CA THR A 53 -20.03 -7.03 2.79
C THR A 53 -18.68 -7.53 2.29
N PHE A 54 -18.34 -8.77 2.58
CA PHE A 54 -17.07 -9.37 2.17
C PHE A 54 -17.32 -10.56 1.23
N HIS A 55 -16.50 -10.65 0.19
CA HIS A 55 -16.47 -11.76 -0.74
C HIS A 55 -15.07 -12.33 -0.92
N GLU A 56 -14.96 -13.66 -0.89
CA GLU A 56 -13.75 -14.36 -1.30
C GLU A 56 -13.76 -14.45 -2.82
N TRP A 57 -13.21 -13.41 -3.48
CA TRP A 57 -13.17 -13.30 -4.93
C TRP A 57 -11.79 -12.94 -5.45
N ASP A 58 -11.47 -13.51 -6.62
CA ASP A 58 -10.24 -13.19 -7.35
C ASP A 58 -10.52 -12.10 -8.38
N LEU A 59 -9.70 -11.04 -8.35
CA LEU A 59 -9.72 -9.93 -9.31
C LEU A 59 -9.56 -10.41 -10.77
N ASN A 60 -8.92 -11.56 -10.97
CA ASN A 60 -8.70 -12.16 -12.29
C ASN A 60 -9.88 -13.04 -12.76
N ASP A 61 -10.84 -13.39 -11.91
CA ASP A 61 -12.01 -14.18 -12.26
C ASP A 61 -13.11 -13.28 -12.84
N GLU A 62 -13.38 -13.42 -14.13
CA GLU A 62 -14.36 -12.60 -14.85
C GLU A 62 -15.80 -12.82 -14.35
N GLY A 63 -16.14 -14.05 -13.94
CA GLY A 63 -17.46 -14.37 -13.41
C GLY A 63 -17.72 -13.67 -12.08
N GLN A 64 -16.74 -13.70 -11.17
CA GLN A 64 -16.80 -13.01 -9.89
C GLN A 64 -16.84 -11.49 -10.06
N MET A 65 -16.06 -10.96 -10.98
CA MET A 65 -16.09 -9.51 -11.29
C MET A 65 -17.44 -9.07 -11.90
N LEU A 66 -18.13 -9.93 -12.65
CA LEU A 66 -19.49 -9.64 -13.10
C LEU A 66 -20.52 -9.66 -11.96
N LEU A 67 -20.34 -10.53 -10.95
CA LEU A 67 -21.18 -10.51 -9.75
C LEU A 67 -20.96 -9.22 -8.95
N LEU A 68 -19.71 -8.78 -8.78
CA LEU A 68 -19.39 -7.49 -8.16
C LEU A 68 -20.07 -6.33 -8.90
N GLU A 69 -19.98 -6.31 -10.24
CA GLU A 69 -20.60 -5.27 -11.06
C GLU A 69 -22.12 -5.18 -10.82
N ARG A 70 -22.82 -6.32 -10.77
CA ARG A 70 -24.26 -6.38 -10.48
C ARG A 70 -24.57 -5.87 -9.07
N GLU A 71 -23.85 -6.33 -8.06
CA GLU A 71 -24.05 -5.89 -6.68
C GLU A 71 -23.88 -4.37 -6.52
N VAL A 72 -22.85 -3.80 -7.16
CA VAL A 72 -22.66 -2.34 -7.15
C VAL A 72 -23.82 -1.62 -7.84
N LEU A 73 -24.30 -2.12 -8.99
CA LEU A 73 -25.42 -1.52 -9.72
C LEU A 73 -26.71 -1.57 -8.90
N ASP A 74 -26.93 -2.66 -8.16
CA ASP A 74 -28.13 -2.85 -7.32
C ASP A 74 -28.11 -1.91 -6.10
N ARG A 75 -26.94 -1.63 -5.54
CA ARG A 75 -26.79 -0.84 -4.29
C ARG A 75 -26.52 0.64 -4.50
N LYS A 76 -25.93 1.03 -5.64
CA LYS A 76 -25.46 2.42 -5.85
C LYS A 76 -26.55 3.48 -5.71
N GLY A 77 -27.81 3.14 -5.95
CA GLY A 77 -28.95 4.06 -5.86
C GLY A 77 -29.25 4.53 -4.43
N ASP A 78 -28.78 3.81 -3.43
CA ASP A 78 -28.99 4.10 -2.00
C ASP A 78 -27.87 4.99 -1.43
N HIS A 79 -26.88 5.39 -2.24
CA HIS A 79 -25.68 6.12 -1.82
C HIS A 79 -25.44 7.36 -2.66
N ASP A 80 -24.83 8.37 -2.04
CA ASP A 80 -24.53 9.65 -2.70
C ASP A 80 -23.38 9.56 -3.70
N ARG A 81 -22.47 8.59 -3.49
CA ARG A 81 -21.32 8.35 -4.36
C ARG A 81 -20.88 6.90 -4.32
N VAL A 82 -20.25 6.45 -5.42
CA VAL A 82 -19.55 5.17 -5.53
C VAL A 82 -18.05 5.44 -5.71
N VAL A 83 -17.24 4.81 -4.89
CA VAL A 83 -15.78 4.96 -4.86
C VAL A 83 -15.12 3.59 -4.95
N TYR A 84 -14.17 3.43 -5.86
CA TYR A 84 -13.32 2.24 -5.95
C TYR A 84 -11.93 2.54 -5.41
N VAL A 85 -11.38 1.64 -4.59
CA VAL A 85 -10.01 1.69 -4.13
C VAL A 85 -9.33 0.36 -4.41
N ASN A 86 -8.34 0.38 -5.29
CA ASN A 86 -7.57 -0.81 -5.65
C ASN A 86 -6.36 -0.98 -4.74
N CYS A 87 -6.50 -1.81 -3.69
CA CYS A 87 -5.42 -2.25 -2.82
C CYS A 87 -4.88 -3.63 -3.19
N ALA A 88 -5.58 -4.40 -4.04
CA ALA A 88 -5.14 -5.73 -4.47
C ALA A 88 -3.84 -5.62 -5.27
N ALA A 89 -2.83 -6.39 -4.86
CA ALA A 89 -1.59 -6.52 -5.60
C ALA A 89 -0.78 -7.72 -5.11
N VAL A 90 0.00 -8.31 -6.00
CA VAL A 90 1.10 -9.21 -5.66
C VAL A 90 2.29 -8.34 -5.25
N VAL A 91 2.58 -8.26 -3.94
CA VAL A 91 3.52 -7.28 -3.36
C VAL A 91 4.72 -7.90 -2.63
N HIS A 92 4.74 -9.22 -2.41
CA HIS A 92 5.87 -9.87 -1.74
C HIS A 92 7.07 -9.98 -2.67
N THR A 93 8.25 -9.63 -2.19
CA THR A 93 9.47 -9.51 -3.00
C THR A 93 9.85 -10.79 -3.74
N GLU A 94 9.53 -11.95 -3.20
CA GLU A 94 9.76 -13.24 -3.86
C GLU A 94 8.90 -13.43 -5.11
N HIS A 95 7.72 -12.82 -5.15
CA HIS A 95 6.81 -12.89 -6.30
C HIS A 95 7.19 -11.91 -7.42
N PHE A 96 8.05 -10.92 -7.17
CA PHE A 96 8.50 -9.98 -8.20
C PHE A 96 9.25 -10.67 -9.35
N TYR A 97 9.75 -11.88 -9.12
CA TYR A 97 10.38 -12.70 -10.14
C TYR A 97 9.37 -13.52 -10.98
N HIS A 98 8.09 -13.53 -10.58
CA HIS A 98 7.00 -14.21 -11.30
C HIS A 98 6.20 -13.20 -12.13
N VAL A 99 6.79 -12.76 -13.25
CA VAL A 99 6.30 -11.64 -14.08
C VAL A 99 4.83 -11.82 -14.49
N ASN A 100 4.42 -13.04 -14.88
CA ASN A 100 3.05 -13.27 -15.34
C ASN A 100 2.02 -13.01 -14.24
N SER A 101 2.21 -13.56 -13.04
CA SER A 101 1.26 -13.36 -11.93
C SER A 101 1.21 -11.90 -11.47
N THR A 102 2.36 -11.21 -11.45
CA THR A 102 2.38 -9.77 -11.15
C THR A 102 1.69 -8.96 -12.25
N PHE A 103 1.91 -9.29 -13.52
CA PHE A 103 1.27 -8.61 -14.64
C PHE A 103 -0.25 -8.84 -14.65
N ASP A 104 -0.69 -10.09 -14.51
CA ASP A 104 -2.12 -10.44 -14.54
C ASP A 104 -2.89 -9.73 -13.42
N THR A 105 -2.39 -9.77 -12.19
CA THR A 105 -3.06 -9.15 -11.04
C THR A 105 -2.82 -7.63 -10.96
N ASN A 106 -1.56 -7.20 -10.98
CA ASN A 106 -1.23 -5.80 -10.69
C ASN A 106 -1.57 -4.87 -11.86
N VAL A 107 -1.51 -5.35 -13.10
CA VAL A 107 -1.74 -4.53 -14.29
C VAL A 107 -3.10 -4.80 -14.90
N MET A 108 -3.34 -6.05 -15.33
CA MET A 108 -4.58 -6.39 -16.03
C MET A 108 -5.79 -6.40 -15.09
N GLY A 109 -5.63 -6.92 -13.88
CA GLY A 109 -6.67 -6.88 -12.83
C GLY A 109 -7.05 -5.44 -12.48
N MET A 110 -6.06 -4.56 -12.22
CA MET A 110 -6.30 -3.15 -11.96
C MET A 110 -7.03 -2.47 -13.13
N LYS A 111 -6.59 -2.72 -14.37
CA LYS A 111 -7.20 -2.15 -15.58
C LYS A 111 -8.66 -2.59 -15.71
N LYS A 112 -8.96 -3.89 -15.58
CA LYS A 112 -10.33 -4.44 -15.62
C LYS A 112 -11.22 -3.82 -14.53
N LEU A 113 -10.70 -3.65 -13.31
CA LEU A 113 -11.44 -3.05 -12.21
C LEU A 113 -11.71 -1.54 -12.45
N LEU A 114 -10.76 -0.81 -13.02
CA LEU A 114 -10.95 0.59 -13.44
C LEU A 114 -12.03 0.70 -14.52
N GLU A 115 -11.99 -0.17 -15.54
CA GLU A 115 -13.02 -0.23 -16.59
C GLU A 115 -14.40 -0.55 -16.02
N GLN A 116 -14.48 -1.47 -15.04
CA GLN A 116 -15.72 -1.77 -14.33
C GLN A 116 -16.24 -0.55 -13.56
N ALA A 117 -15.36 0.15 -12.81
CA ALA A 117 -15.74 1.37 -12.10
C ALA A 117 -16.34 2.42 -13.05
N VAL A 118 -15.77 2.57 -14.25
CA VAL A 118 -16.31 3.46 -15.28
C VAL A 118 -17.69 2.97 -15.77
N ARG A 119 -17.85 1.66 -16.05
CA ARG A 119 -19.14 1.10 -16.53
C ARG A 119 -20.28 1.25 -15.52
N VAL A 120 -20.01 1.05 -14.23
CA VAL A 120 -21.04 1.24 -13.19
C VAL A 120 -21.34 2.70 -12.88
N GLY A 121 -20.55 3.63 -13.44
CA GLY A 121 -20.69 5.06 -13.20
C GLY A 121 -20.15 5.51 -11.84
N ALA A 122 -19.09 4.86 -11.35
CA ALA A 122 -18.40 5.30 -10.12
C ALA A 122 -17.83 6.70 -10.32
N GLN A 123 -17.86 7.52 -9.25
CA GLN A 123 -17.37 8.89 -9.29
C GLN A 123 -15.87 8.97 -9.07
N VAL A 124 -15.29 8.04 -8.29
CA VAL A 124 -13.88 8.09 -7.90
C VAL A 124 -13.23 6.72 -7.99
N TYR A 125 -11.98 6.70 -8.47
CA TYR A 125 -11.10 5.53 -8.42
C TYR A 125 -9.74 5.92 -7.84
N ILE A 126 -9.27 5.18 -6.85
CA ILE A 126 -7.93 5.34 -6.26
C ILE A 126 -7.07 4.14 -6.64
N ASN A 127 -5.93 4.39 -7.25
CA ASN A 127 -4.95 3.37 -7.61
C ASN A 127 -3.78 3.37 -6.62
N CYS A 128 -3.61 2.30 -5.85
CA CYS A 128 -2.46 2.12 -4.98
C CYS A 128 -1.24 1.68 -5.80
N SER A 129 -0.35 2.62 -6.08
CA SER A 129 0.96 2.44 -6.70
C SER A 129 2.06 2.28 -5.63
N THR A 130 3.32 2.50 -5.98
CA THR A 130 4.47 2.20 -5.11
C THR A 130 5.64 3.16 -5.35
N SER A 131 6.43 3.42 -4.32
CA SER A 131 7.72 4.12 -4.44
C SER A 131 8.80 3.27 -5.15
N GLU A 132 8.57 1.97 -5.36
CA GLU A 132 9.49 1.11 -6.14
C GLU A 132 9.66 1.60 -7.58
N VAL A 133 8.74 2.42 -8.12
CA VAL A 133 8.90 3.07 -9.43
C VAL A 133 10.14 3.95 -9.51
N TYR A 134 10.66 4.41 -8.39
CA TYR A 134 11.88 5.21 -8.29
C TYR A 134 13.15 4.36 -8.10
N SER A 135 13.15 3.10 -8.42
CA SER A 135 14.11 2.10 -7.95
C SER A 135 15.60 2.50 -8.03
N MET A 136 16.02 3.16 -9.10
CA MET A 136 17.42 3.59 -9.34
C MET A 136 17.58 5.11 -9.34
N GLN A 137 16.60 5.83 -8.82
CA GLN A 137 16.64 7.29 -8.78
C GLN A 137 17.79 7.79 -7.90
N SER A 138 18.45 8.87 -8.33
CA SER A 138 19.33 9.64 -7.46
C SER A 138 18.53 10.39 -6.42
N TRP A 139 18.84 10.16 -5.14
CA TRP A 139 18.08 10.71 -4.03
C TRP A 139 18.70 12.01 -3.55
N SER A 140 17.96 13.11 -3.69
CA SER A 140 18.32 14.41 -3.11
C SER A 140 18.02 14.44 -1.60
N GLU A 141 18.55 15.43 -0.89
CA GLU A 141 18.21 15.65 0.53
C GLU A 141 16.71 15.89 0.74
N GLU A 142 16.06 16.60 -0.22
CA GLU A 142 14.62 16.91 -0.18
C GLU A 142 13.71 15.70 -0.55
N GLY A 143 14.29 14.56 -0.94
CA GLY A 143 13.56 13.41 -1.44
C GLY A 143 13.13 13.55 -2.90
N VAL A 144 12.67 12.43 -3.49
CA VAL A 144 12.23 12.36 -4.89
C VAL A 144 10.82 12.91 -5.05
N ARG A 145 10.64 13.78 -6.03
CA ARG A 145 9.36 14.40 -6.38
C ARG A 145 8.65 13.59 -7.47
N GLU A 146 7.35 13.69 -7.56
CA GLU A 146 6.54 13.04 -8.60
C GLU A 146 6.86 13.56 -10.01
N SER A 147 7.44 14.75 -10.11
CA SER A 147 7.89 15.39 -11.37
C SER A 147 9.27 14.94 -11.83
N ASP A 148 10.03 14.22 -10.98
CA ASP A 148 11.37 13.78 -11.31
C ASP A 148 11.35 12.65 -12.34
N TYR A 149 12.39 12.59 -13.18
CA TYR A 149 12.54 11.47 -14.11
C TYR A 149 12.71 10.15 -13.36
N ILE A 150 12.03 9.12 -13.83
CA ILE A 150 12.12 7.77 -13.28
C ILE A 150 13.29 7.03 -13.92
N THR A 151 14.18 6.47 -13.10
CA THR A 151 15.28 5.61 -13.54
C THR A 151 15.07 4.20 -13.00
N MET A 152 15.03 3.21 -13.89
CA MET A 152 14.83 1.79 -13.54
C MET A 152 15.94 0.94 -14.13
N SER A 153 16.26 -0.17 -13.46
CA SER A 153 17.10 -1.23 -14.04
C SER A 153 16.31 -1.96 -15.13
N ASP A 154 17.02 -2.43 -16.15
CA ASP A 154 16.47 -3.34 -17.16
C ASP A 154 16.28 -4.77 -16.60
N ALA A 155 15.67 -5.65 -17.42
CA ALA A 155 15.35 -7.01 -17.01
C ALA A 155 16.59 -7.91 -16.83
N GLU A 156 17.70 -7.59 -17.49
CA GLU A 156 18.95 -8.35 -17.38
C GLU A 156 19.61 -8.10 -16.02
N HIS A 157 19.59 -6.84 -15.57
CA HIS A 157 20.20 -6.44 -14.29
C HIS A 157 19.30 -6.63 -13.09
N SER A 158 17.98 -6.52 -13.25
CA SER A 158 17.04 -6.68 -12.14
C SER A 158 15.64 -7.10 -12.57
N GLN A 159 15.37 -8.40 -12.54
CA GLN A 159 14.03 -8.96 -12.77
C GLN A 159 12.97 -8.35 -11.83
N ARG A 160 13.37 -7.95 -10.63
CA ARG A 160 12.52 -7.30 -9.63
C ARG A 160 11.87 -6.01 -10.14
N THR A 161 12.51 -5.34 -11.09
CA THR A 161 11.98 -4.10 -11.69
C THR A 161 10.65 -4.32 -12.42
N SER A 162 10.30 -5.56 -12.80
CA SER A 162 9.03 -5.90 -13.42
C SER A 162 7.81 -5.48 -12.59
N TYR A 163 7.87 -5.61 -11.26
CA TYR A 163 6.82 -5.13 -10.36
C TYR A 163 6.65 -3.61 -10.46
N ALA A 164 7.74 -2.86 -10.35
CA ALA A 164 7.72 -1.40 -10.42
C ALA A 164 7.23 -0.91 -11.79
N THR A 165 7.68 -1.55 -12.88
CA THR A 165 7.25 -1.24 -14.25
C THR A 165 5.75 -1.50 -14.43
N GLY A 166 5.23 -2.61 -13.92
CA GLY A 166 3.80 -2.92 -13.93
C GLY A 166 2.99 -1.87 -13.17
N LYS A 167 3.41 -1.51 -11.96
CA LYS A 167 2.74 -0.46 -11.18
C LYS A 167 2.81 0.91 -11.88
N LEU A 168 3.93 1.27 -12.50
CA LEU A 168 4.03 2.50 -13.28
C LEU A 168 3.02 2.51 -14.44
N LEU A 169 2.85 1.37 -15.15
CA LEU A 169 1.86 1.27 -16.23
C LEU A 169 0.43 1.51 -15.73
N THR A 170 0.08 1.10 -14.51
CA THR A 170 -1.24 1.36 -13.94
C THR A 170 -1.51 2.86 -13.72
N GLU A 171 -0.48 3.66 -13.46
CA GLU A 171 -0.60 5.11 -13.34
C GLU A 171 -0.99 5.76 -14.67
N PHE A 172 -0.49 5.22 -15.81
CA PHE A 172 -0.89 5.67 -17.14
C PHE A 172 -2.35 5.34 -17.43
N PHE A 173 -2.85 4.15 -17.11
CA PHE A 173 -4.28 3.82 -17.26
C PHE A 173 -5.16 4.74 -16.42
N MET A 174 -4.77 5.03 -15.17
CA MET A 174 -5.51 5.94 -14.31
C MET A 174 -5.53 7.37 -14.88
N ARG A 175 -4.38 7.84 -15.35
CA ARG A 175 -4.25 9.16 -15.96
C ARG A 175 -5.10 9.29 -17.23
N ASP A 176 -5.05 8.30 -18.10
CA ASP A 176 -5.80 8.25 -19.35
C ASP A 176 -7.32 8.32 -19.09
N ALA A 177 -7.85 7.50 -18.19
CA ALA A 177 -9.27 7.50 -17.83
C ALA A 177 -9.74 8.86 -17.28
N CYS A 178 -8.89 9.56 -16.51
CA CYS A 178 -9.18 10.89 -16.01
C CYS A 178 -9.13 11.97 -17.12
N MET A 179 -8.13 11.90 -18.01
CA MET A 179 -8.01 12.83 -19.13
C MET A 179 -9.19 12.74 -20.11
N GLU A 180 -9.71 11.54 -20.31
CA GLU A 180 -10.93 11.29 -21.11
C GLU A 180 -12.22 11.67 -20.37
N GLY A 181 -12.13 12.13 -19.11
CA GLY A 181 -13.30 12.51 -18.30
C GLY A 181 -14.20 11.34 -17.88
N LYS A 182 -13.71 10.10 -17.99
CA LYS A 182 -14.48 8.89 -17.69
C LYS A 182 -14.71 8.71 -16.18
N ILE A 183 -13.73 9.11 -15.36
CA ILE A 183 -13.76 8.98 -13.90
C ILE A 183 -12.83 10.02 -13.27
N LYS A 184 -13.08 10.39 -12.01
CA LYS A 184 -12.12 11.16 -11.22
C LYS A 184 -11.25 10.19 -10.42
N GLY A 185 -9.98 10.53 -10.18
CA GLY A 185 -9.12 9.68 -9.39
C GLY A 185 -7.66 10.10 -9.39
N CYS A 186 -6.84 9.31 -8.74
CA CYS A 186 -5.40 9.52 -8.66
C CYS A 186 -4.67 8.20 -8.42
N SER A 187 -3.34 8.23 -8.60
CA SER A 187 -2.46 7.14 -8.19
C SER A 187 -1.64 7.57 -6.96
N ILE A 188 -1.38 6.64 -6.05
CA ILE A 188 -0.64 6.89 -4.81
C ILE A 188 0.62 6.03 -4.80
N ARG A 189 1.80 6.65 -4.78
CA ARG A 189 3.09 5.98 -4.58
C ARG A 189 3.38 5.93 -3.08
N PHE A 190 3.03 4.82 -2.46
CA PHE A 190 3.36 4.61 -1.06
C PHE A 190 4.85 4.31 -0.86
N ALA A 191 5.44 4.87 0.20
CA ALA A 191 6.70 4.40 0.76
C ALA A 191 6.48 3.11 1.57
N ASN A 192 7.50 2.63 2.31
CA ASN A 192 7.41 1.40 3.10
C ASN A 192 6.30 1.53 4.15
N VAL A 193 5.11 1.04 3.83
CA VAL A 193 4.00 1.01 4.78
C VAL A 193 4.20 -0.17 5.72
N TYR A 194 3.90 0.02 7.00
CA TYR A 194 3.95 -1.01 8.04
C TYR A 194 2.78 -0.87 9.00
N SER A 195 2.40 -1.97 9.64
CA SER A 195 1.36 -1.97 10.69
C SER A 195 1.46 -3.20 11.57
N LYS A 196 0.64 -3.22 12.64
CA LYS A 196 0.44 -4.41 13.48
C LYS A 196 -0.19 -5.59 12.73
N ASN A 197 -0.93 -5.31 11.65
CA ASN A 197 -1.60 -6.31 10.81
C ASN A 197 -0.71 -6.79 9.65
N GLU A 198 0.60 -6.55 9.70
CA GLU A 198 1.55 -7.04 8.70
C GLU A 198 1.75 -8.54 8.82
N LEU A 199 1.26 -9.29 7.83
CA LEU A 199 1.33 -10.77 7.82
C LEU A 199 2.59 -11.32 7.16
N TYR A 200 3.36 -10.51 6.42
CA TYR A 200 4.54 -10.98 5.72
C TYR A 200 5.81 -10.89 6.58
N PRO A 201 6.34 -12.03 7.07
CA PRO A 201 7.41 -12.04 8.07
C PRO A 201 8.78 -11.61 7.54
N LYS A 202 8.94 -11.47 6.21
CA LYS A 202 10.21 -11.05 5.58
C LYS A 202 10.29 -9.54 5.34
N HIS A 203 9.23 -8.76 5.59
CA HIS A 203 9.36 -7.32 5.66
C HIS A 203 10.24 -6.92 6.84
N ILE A 204 10.97 -5.81 6.71
CA ILE A 204 12.10 -5.50 7.60
C ILE A 204 11.68 -5.35 9.07
N ILE A 205 10.54 -4.72 9.38
CA ILE A 205 10.08 -4.54 10.76
C ILE A 205 9.64 -5.87 11.38
N PRO A 206 8.72 -6.67 10.78
CA PRO A 206 8.38 -8.00 11.27
C PRO A 206 9.61 -8.92 11.42
N HIS A 207 10.53 -8.88 10.46
CA HIS A 207 11.75 -9.67 10.49
C HIS A 207 12.62 -9.33 11.70
N ILE A 208 12.91 -8.05 11.94
CA ILE A 208 13.68 -7.58 13.09
C ILE A 208 12.98 -7.98 14.40
N MET A 209 11.68 -7.68 14.53
CA MET A 209 10.91 -7.96 15.73
C MET A 209 10.89 -9.45 16.10
N THR A 210 10.69 -10.32 15.09
CA THR A 210 10.68 -11.77 15.28
C THR A 210 12.03 -12.29 15.75
N GLN A 211 13.12 -11.83 15.14
CA GLN A 211 14.46 -12.29 15.49
C GLN A 211 14.91 -11.77 16.87
N LEU A 212 14.61 -10.52 17.19
CA LEU A 212 14.87 -9.99 18.53
C LEU A 212 14.16 -10.80 19.62
N ARG A 213 12.88 -11.12 19.44
CA ARG A 213 12.10 -11.95 20.37
C ARG A 213 12.65 -13.39 20.50
N SER A 214 13.29 -13.91 19.45
CA SER A 214 13.78 -15.29 19.40
C SER A 214 15.17 -15.49 20.00
N GLY A 215 15.87 -14.43 20.40
CA GLY A 215 17.21 -14.59 21.00
C GLY A 215 18.14 -13.39 20.87
N GLY A 216 17.62 -12.23 20.51
CA GLY A 216 18.40 -10.97 20.49
C GLY A 216 19.42 -10.86 19.35
N LYS A 217 19.38 -11.77 18.36
CA LYS A 217 20.29 -11.78 17.21
C LYS A 217 19.48 -11.48 15.93
N VAL A 218 19.92 -10.46 15.16
CA VAL A 218 19.25 -10.03 13.93
C VAL A 218 20.15 -10.26 12.74
N GLU A 219 19.70 -11.05 11.77
CA GLU A 219 20.39 -11.25 10.51
C GLU A 219 19.89 -10.22 9.47
N LEU A 220 20.82 -9.44 8.92
CA LEU A 220 20.58 -8.40 7.92
C LEU A 220 21.44 -8.62 6.67
N LEU A 221 21.02 -7.99 5.56
CA LEU A 221 21.88 -7.91 4.37
C LEU A 221 23.04 -6.91 4.61
N GLU A 222 24.17 -7.11 3.91
CA GLU A 222 25.32 -6.18 3.94
C GLU A 222 24.93 -4.74 3.59
N ASN A 223 23.96 -4.55 2.69
CA ASN A 223 23.38 -3.24 2.33
C ASN A 223 22.87 -2.47 3.55
N SER A 224 22.38 -3.18 4.57
CA SER A 224 21.78 -2.56 5.76
C SER A 224 22.75 -1.70 6.57
N LYS A 225 24.07 -1.86 6.36
CA LYS A 225 25.10 -1.04 6.99
C LYS A 225 25.01 0.44 6.60
N VAL A 226 24.50 0.72 5.39
CA VAL A 226 24.41 2.09 4.84
C VAL A 226 22.97 2.49 4.49
N ASN A 227 22.06 1.54 4.39
CA ASN A 227 20.71 1.81 3.94
C ASN A 227 19.90 2.62 4.95
N LYS A 228 19.23 3.66 4.43
CA LYS A 228 18.26 4.48 5.14
C LYS A 228 16.91 4.41 4.46
N ARG A 229 15.84 4.41 5.24
CA ARG A 229 14.44 4.31 4.75
C ARG A 229 13.52 5.21 5.58
N THR A 230 12.35 5.47 5.03
CA THR A 230 11.21 6.00 5.76
C THR A 230 10.17 4.88 5.93
N PHE A 231 9.47 4.85 7.05
CA PHE A 231 8.43 3.86 7.34
C PHE A 231 7.15 4.57 7.72
N LEU A 232 6.14 4.46 6.88
CA LEU A 232 4.83 5.11 7.08
C LEU A 232 3.89 4.15 7.80
N HIS A 233 3.33 4.57 8.92
CA HIS A 233 2.31 3.76 9.59
C HIS A 233 1.03 3.65 8.74
N ASN A 234 0.39 2.49 8.75
CA ASN A 234 -0.76 2.21 7.90
C ASN A 234 -1.97 3.09 8.18
N GLU A 235 -2.15 3.57 9.42
CA GLU A 235 -3.17 4.56 9.75
C GLU A 235 -3.00 5.85 8.93
N ASP A 236 -1.76 6.32 8.78
CA ASP A 236 -1.45 7.51 7.99
C ASP A 236 -1.58 7.27 6.50
N SER A 237 -1.23 6.06 6.02
CA SER A 237 -1.44 5.70 4.62
C SER A 237 -2.92 5.71 4.24
N CYS A 238 -3.78 5.15 5.09
CA CYS A 238 -5.23 5.16 4.90
C CYS A 238 -5.83 6.56 5.06
N ALA A 239 -5.31 7.36 6.01
CA ALA A 239 -5.70 8.77 6.15
C ALA A 239 -5.38 9.58 4.87
N ALA A 240 -4.26 9.29 4.18
CA ALA A 240 -3.93 9.91 2.90
C ALA A 240 -4.94 9.54 1.80
N VAL A 241 -5.34 8.26 1.71
CA VAL A 241 -6.38 7.81 0.78
C VAL A 241 -7.68 8.57 1.01
N LEU A 242 -8.14 8.64 2.25
CA LEU A 242 -9.38 9.34 2.61
C LEU A 242 -9.29 10.85 2.34
N ALA A 243 -8.17 11.49 2.67
CA ALA A 243 -7.96 12.91 2.42
C ALA A 243 -7.98 13.25 0.91
N LEU A 244 -7.44 12.37 0.06
CA LEU A 244 -7.51 12.52 -1.39
C LEU A 244 -8.94 12.34 -1.92
N ILE A 245 -9.67 11.31 -1.46
CA ILE A 245 -11.08 11.07 -1.82
C ILE A 245 -11.94 12.29 -1.43
N ASP A 246 -11.69 12.88 -0.27
CA ASP A 246 -12.44 14.02 0.24
C ASP A 246 -11.96 15.39 -0.32
N SER A 247 -10.98 15.38 -1.24
CA SER A 247 -10.43 16.56 -1.92
C SER A 247 -10.65 16.48 -3.43
N PRO A 248 -11.83 16.82 -3.96
CA PRO A 248 -12.17 16.65 -5.40
C PRO A 248 -11.18 17.29 -6.36
N GLY A 249 -10.52 18.41 -5.99
CA GLY A 249 -9.49 19.07 -6.77
C GLY A 249 -8.17 18.28 -6.88
N ALA A 250 -7.98 17.23 -6.07
CA ALA A 250 -6.81 16.35 -6.11
C ALA A 250 -7.01 15.14 -7.03
N LEU A 251 -8.22 14.91 -7.56
CA LEU A 251 -8.62 13.73 -8.31
C LEU A 251 -8.64 13.96 -9.83
N ASP A 252 -7.52 14.41 -10.38
CA ASP A 252 -7.35 14.78 -11.79
C ASP A 252 -6.46 13.81 -12.60
N GLY A 253 -6.29 12.58 -12.10
CA GLY A 253 -5.39 11.58 -12.67
C GLY A 253 -3.92 11.80 -12.27
N THR A 254 -3.68 12.70 -11.34
CA THR A 254 -2.34 13.00 -10.81
C THR A 254 -1.80 11.88 -9.93
N VAL A 255 -0.48 11.78 -9.85
CA VAL A 255 0.23 10.88 -8.93
C VAL A 255 0.63 11.64 -7.68
N TYR A 256 0.54 10.98 -6.52
CA TYR A 256 0.95 11.51 -5.22
C TYR A 256 1.94 10.59 -4.52
N ASN A 257 3.04 11.14 -4.03
CA ASN A 257 3.90 10.48 -3.05
C ASN A 257 3.25 10.55 -1.67
N VAL A 258 3.22 9.41 -0.97
CA VAL A 258 2.70 9.32 0.39
C VAL A 258 3.73 8.61 1.27
N ALA A 259 4.36 9.37 2.15
CA ALA A 259 5.45 8.94 3.01
C ALA A 259 5.53 9.80 4.28
N THR A 260 6.31 9.38 5.26
CA THR A 260 6.74 10.22 6.38
C THR A 260 8.07 10.92 6.06
N ASP A 261 8.37 12.01 6.77
CA ASP A 261 9.66 12.69 6.70
C ASP A 261 10.70 12.05 7.65
N GLU A 262 10.27 11.11 8.50
CA GLU A 262 11.12 10.44 9.47
C GLU A 262 12.00 9.38 8.78
N GLU A 263 13.26 9.74 8.52
CA GLU A 263 14.25 8.84 7.92
C GLU A 263 15.06 8.15 9.02
N ILE A 264 15.24 6.84 8.90
CA ILE A 264 16.01 6.03 9.84
C ILE A 264 16.97 5.10 9.12
N SER A 265 18.18 4.87 9.67
CA SER A 265 19.04 3.79 9.21
C SER A 265 18.48 2.43 9.64
N ILE A 266 18.80 1.37 8.89
CA ILE A 266 18.34 0.01 9.26
C ILE A 266 18.95 -0.43 10.59
N ILE A 267 20.17 0.04 10.93
CA ILE A 267 20.83 -0.24 12.21
C ILE A 267 20.10 0.46 13.36
N ASP A 268 19.76 1.74 13.19
CA ASP A 268 19.01 2.49 14.21
C ASP A 268 17.58 1.91 14.38
N LEU A 269 16.98 1.38 13.30
CA LEU A 269 15.70 0.67 13.39
C LEU A 269 15.81 -0.59 14.28
N VAL A 270 16.90 -1.37 14.14
CA VAL A 270 17.15 -2.51 15.05
C VAL A 270 17.29 -2.04 16.49
N SER A 271 18.05 -0.96 16.72
CA SER A 271 18.26 -0.39 18.04
C SER A 271 16.95 0.08 18.67
N LEU A 272 16.10 0.78 17.89
CA LEU A 272 14.78 1.22 18.34
C LEU A 272 13.86 0.03 18.68
N CYS A 273 13.81 -1.00 17.85
CA CYS A 273 13.01 -2.21 18.13
C CYS A 273 13.52 -2.95 19.38
N ALA A 274 14.85 -3.05 19.56
CA ALA A 274 15.44 -3.68 20.73
C ALA A 274 15.14 -2.90 22.01
N GLU A 275 15.30 -1.58 22.01
CA GLU A 275 14.94 -0.69 23.12
C GLU A 275 13.48 -0.91 23.55
N LYS A 276 12.55 -0.87 22.60
CA LYS A 276 11.12 -1.07 22.85
C LYS A 276 10.77 -2.47 23.39
N LEU A 277 11.57 -3.47 23.05
CA LEU A 277 11.42 -4.84 23.57
C LEU A 277 12.20 -5.07 24.90
N GLY A 278 12.93 -4.08 25.40
CA GLY A 278 13.77 -4.21 26.60
C GLY A 278 14.98 -5.14 26.38
N ILE A 279 15.50 -5.23 25.15
CA ILE A 279 16.64 -6.06 24.79
C ILE A 279 17.88 -5.18 24.72
N GLU A 280 18.84 -5.44 25.60
CA GLU A 280 20.12 -4.75 25.62
C GLU A 280 21.11 -5.40 24.65
N ASN A 281 21.89 -4.58 23.92
CA ASN A 281 22.97 -4.99 23.04
C ASN A 281 22.59 -6.11 22.03
N PRO A 282 21.65 -5.87 21.11
CA PRO A 282 21.28 -6.85 20.10
C PRO A 282 22.48 -7.20 19.20
N GLU A 283 22.69 -8.49 18.93
CA GLU A 283 23.72 -8.94 18.00
C GLU A 283 23.22 -8.75 16.56
N ILE A 284 23.96 -8.01 15.72
CA ILE A 284 23.64 -7.89 14.29
C ILE A 284 24.65 -8.71 13.48
N VAL A 285 24.13 -9.60 12.64
CA VAL A 285 24.91 -10.43 11.74
C VAL A 285 24.56 -10.09 10.30
N TYR A 286 25.56 -9.85 9.49
CA TYR A 286 25.35 -9.50 8.08
C TYR A 286 25.58 -10.72 7.19
N ARG A 287 24.60 -11.04 6.30
CA ARG A 287 24.67 -12.13 5.34
C ARG A 287 24.02 -11.76 4.02
N GLY A 288 24.75 -12.01 2.94
CA GLY A 288 24.27 -11.75 1.59
C GLY A 288 24.23 -10.28 1.24
N TYR A 289 23.96 -9.99 -0.01
CA TYR A 289 23.91 -8.66 -0.58
C TYR A 289 22.77 -8.59 -1.59
N ARG A 290 22.09 -7.45 -1.68
CA ARG A 290 21.05 -7.19 -2.67
C ARG A 290 21.60 -6.22 -3.72
N GLU A 291 21.69 -6.69 -4.95
CA GLU A 291 22.03 -5.81 -6.08
C GLU A 291 20.90 -4.82 -6.36
N ASN A 292 21.26 -3.65 -6.85
CA ASN A 292 20.31 -2.59 -7.22
C ASN A 292 19.34 -2.18 -6.09
N ASP A 293 19.81 -2.18 -4.83
CA ASP A 293 19.08 -1.65 -3.69
C ASP A 293 19.63 -0.27 -3.34
N PRO A 294 18.88 0.82 -3.51
CA PRO A 294 19.39 2.17 -3.26
C PRO A 294 19.75 2.36 -1.78
N GLU A 295 20.86 3.03 -1.51
CA GLU A 295 21.29 3.33 -0.13
C GLU A 295 20.24 4.16 0.62
N ARG A 296 19.59 5.09 -0.09
CA ARG A 296 18.59 5.98 0.49
C ARG A 296 17.32 5.96 -0.36
N ARG A 297 16.14 5.96 0.30
CA ARG A 297 14.83 6.09 -0.37
C ARG A 297 13.92 6.98 0.46
N VAL A 298 13.79 8.24 0.03
CA VAL A 298 12.97 9.28 0.66
C VAL A 298 12.09 9.94 -0.39
N LEU A 299 10.82 10.09 -0.12
CA LEU A 299 9.86 10.75 -1.01
C LEU A 299 9.59 12.18 -0.54
N ASN A 300 9.56 13.12 -1.47
CA ASN A 300 9.00 14.44 -1.20
C ASN A 300 7.48 14.36 -1.21
N THR A 301 6.82 14.90 -0.20
CA THR A 301 5.36 14.84 -0.01
C THR A 301 4.67 16.22 -0.10
N ASP A 302 5.36 17.25 -0.58
CA ASP A 302 4.83 18.62 -0.69
C ASP A 302 3.55 18.66 -1.53
N LYS A 303 3.45 17.82 -2.56
CA LYS A 303 2.32 17.81 -3.48
C LYS A 303 1.02 17.40 -2.78
N ILE A 304 0.99 16.27 -2.07
CA ILE A 304 -0.20 15.86 -1.31
C ILE A 304 -0.52 16.86 -0.20
N ARG A 305 0.49 17.39 0.48
CA ARG A 305 0.33 18.39 1.55
C ARG A 305 -0.24 19.72 1.05
N SER A 306 0.03 20.08 -0.22
CA SER A 306 -0.51 21.29 -0.82
C SER A 306 -1.94 21.12 -1.35
N ARG A 307 -2.35 19.88 -1.68
CA ARG A 307 -3.64 19.56 -2.27
C ARG A 307 -4.68 19.04 -1.26
N THR A 308 -4.21 18.65 -0.06
CA THR A 308 -5.05 18.11 1.01
C THR A 308 -4.60 18.63 2.38
N SER A 309 -5.40 18.36 3.42
CA SER A 309 -5.00 18.61 4.81
C SER A 309 -4.13 17.49 5.40
N TRP A 310 -3.84 16.44 4.65
CA TRP A 310 -3.12 15.27 5.15
C TRP A 310 -1.70 15.60 5.63
N ARG A 311 -1.35 15.02 6.76
CA ARG A 311 0.00 14.96 7.33
C ARG A 311 0.16 13.60 8.02
N PRO A 312 1.37 12.98 8.01
CA PRO A 312 1.63 11.81 8.84
C PRO A 312 1.57 12.21 10.33
N MET A 313 0.89 11.41 11.13
CA MET A 313 0.64 11.70 12.55
C MET A 313 1.27 10.67 13.48
N VAL A 314 1.55 9.45 13.00
CA VAL A 314 2.12 8.35 13.78
C VAL A 314 3.64 8.33 13.55
N SER A 315 4.43 8.62 14.58
CA SER A 315 5.88 8.46 14.53
C SER A 315 6.27 6.97 14.45
N LEU A 316 7.47 6.68 13.95
CA LEU A 316 7.96 5.30 13.89
C LEU A 316 7.99 4.65 15.28
N SER A 317 8.43 5.40 16.30
CA SER A 317 8.44 4.93 17.69
C SER A 317 7.05 4.53 18.19
N GLN A 318 6.04 5.37 17.96
CA GLN A 318 4.64 5.06 18.33
C GLN A 318 4.11 3.84 17.56
N GLY A 319 4.37 3.74 16.26
CA GLY A 319 3.91 2.61 15.47
C GLY A 319 4.54 1.27 15.89
N ILE A 320 5.81 1.28 16.35
CA ILE A 320 6.44 0.09 16.93
C ILE A 320 5.79 -0.27 18.27
N ASP A 321 5.48 0.70 19.14
CA ASP A 321 4.72 0.45 20.37
C ASP A 321 3.38 -0.23 20.08
N MET A 322 2.63 0.23 19.08
CA MET A 322 1.35 -0.37 18.65
C MET A 322 1.50 -1.83 18.20
N ILE A 323 2.62 -2.18 17.52
CA ILE A 323 2.90 -3.58 17.13
C ILE A 323 3.19 -4.45 18.36
N ILE A 324 3.91 -3.91 19.35
CA ILE A 324 4.27 -4.64 20.57
C ILE A 324 3.04 -4.91 21.42
N GLU A 325 2.18 -3.91 21.63
CA GLU A 325 0.95 -4.01 22.41
C GLU A 325 -0.04 -5.03 21.83
N ASP A 326 -0.16 -5.09 20.51
CA ASP A 326 -1.04 -6.06 19.84
C ASP A 326 -0.50 -7.49 19.93
N GLY A 327 0.81 -7.67 19.80
CA GLY A 327 1.47 -8.97 19.94
C GLY A 327 1.57 -9.51 21.38
N ALA A 328 1.12 -8.73 22.38
CA ALA A 328 1.04 -9.13 23.77
C ALA A 328 -0.37 -9.65 24.16
N LYS A 329 -1.33 -9.58 23.25
CA LYS A 329 -2.70 -10.11 23.40
C LYS A 329 -2.79 -11.53 22.84
#